data_dcf9faef713540a02c174a8fb61d770e
#
_entry.id   dcf9faef713540a02c174a8fb61d770e
#
_cell.length_a   1.000
_cell.length_b   1.000
_cell.length_c   1.000
_cell.angle_alpha   90.00
_cell.angle_beta   90.00
_cell.angle_gamma   90.00
#
_symmetry.space_group_name_H-M   'P 1'
#
loop_
_entity.id
_entity.type
_entity.pdbx_description
1 polymer ?
#
loop_
_entity_poly.entity_id
_entity_poly.type
_entity_poly.pdbx_seq_one_letter_code
_entity_poly.pdbx_strand_id
1 'polypeptide(L)'
;SKGAPAANGETVFSVSVPAGNEVAVRVNQNVVIFDPATGLTLKGLITVAPNPGNAANLDFTAVCYTSADFAALSNADLKVFVYGSDFAKGTLGMEGSVTPSFTQFSNKPTIIKDKYLVNGSDTAQIGWVEVATEDGTSGFLWYMKAESETRLRYEDYLEMSMVEGELAAAGSGVAGFAGGTNGTGTQGMFAALEERGNVYAGFSGAANPGAGALGDFDQILSQLDLQGAIEENMLFLDRATALDFDDMIAAQAGGGYNNTSAASYGLFDNESEMALNFGFSGFRRGSYDF
;
A
#
# COMPACT_ATOMS: atom_id res chain seq x y z
N SER A 1 -19.22 -7.55 13.60
CA SER A 1 -20.70 -7.73 13.60
C SER A 1 -21.26 -7.65 15.02
N LYS A 2 -22.55 -7.43 15.13
CA LYS A 2 -23.27 -7.30 16.40
C LYS A 2 -24.29 -8.45 16.54
N GLY A 3 -24.35 -9.05 17.74
CA GLY A 3 -25.40 -9.99 18.11
C GLY A 3 -26.73 -9.30 18.51
N ALA A 4 -27.76 -10.08 18.76
CA ALA A 4 -29.00 -9.56 19.34
C ALA A 4 -28.77 -9.14 20.81
N PRO A 5 -29.32 -8.02 21.27
CA PRO A 5 -29.23 -7.61 22.67
C PRO A 5 -29.87 -8.64 23.59
N ALA A 6 -29.23 -8.88 24.72
CA ALA A 6 -29.80 -9.69 25.80
C ALA A 6 -30.80 -8.88 26.63
N ALA A 7 -31.64 -9.57 27.43
CA ALA A 7 -32.66 -8.93 28.26
C ALA A 7 -32.10 -7.95 29.31
N ASN A 8 -30.82 -8.09 29.68
CA ASN A 8 -30.13 -7.18 30.58
C ASN A 8 -29.45 -5.96 29.87
N GLY A 9 -29.67 -5.79 28.58
CA GLY A 9 -29.11 -4.71 27.77
C GLY A 9 -27.69 -4.99 27.24
N GLU A 10 -27.12 -6.13 27.60
CA GLU A 10 -25.81 -6.55 27.06
C GLU A 10 -25.91 -6.93 25.59
N THR A 11 -24.94 -6.50 24.82
CA THR A 11 -24.81 -6.82 23.40
C THR A 11 -23.42 -7.39 23.12
N VAL A 12 -23.37 -8.53 22.44
CA VAL A 12 -22.12 -9.18 22.03
C VAL A 12 -21.71 -8.63 20.68
N PHE A 13 -20.43 -8.26 20.58
CA PHE A 13 -19.80 -7.78 19.35
C PHE A 13 -18.71 -8.76 18.91
N SER A 14 -18.87 -9.33 17.73
CA SER A 14 -17.88 -10.21 17.13
C SER A 14 -16.89 -9.40 16.32
N VAL A 15 -15.62 -9.55 16.67
CA VAL A 15 -14.49 -8.83 16.05
C VAL A 15 -13.71 -9.78 15.17
N SER A 16 -13.30 -9.30 14.01
CA SER A 16 -12.36 -10.00 13.13
C SER A 16 -11.03 -9.25 13.16
N VAL A 17 -9.98 -9.92 13.57
CA VAL A 17 -8.60 -9.41 13.53
C VAL A 17 -7.72 -10.34 12.71
N PRO A 18 -6.64 -9.85 12.09
CA PRO A 18 -5.66 -10.70 11.42
C PRO A 18 -5.11 -11.77 12.37
N ALA A 19 -4.76 -12.93 11.81
CA ALA A 19 -4.23 -14.05 12.60
C ALA A 19 -2.97 -13.60 13.37
N GLY A 20 -2.92 -13.94 14.65
CA GLY A 20 -1.82 -13.57 15.54
C GLY A 20 -1.99 -12.23 16.28
N ASN A 21 -3.04 -11.48 15.96
CA ASN A 21 -3.34 -10.24 16.67
C ASN A 21 -4.40 -10.46 17.75
N GLU A 22 -4.28 -9.71 18.84
CA GLU A 22 -5.25 -9.69 19.94
C GLU A 22 -6.24 -8.54 19.75
N VAL A 23 -7.45 -8.72 20.23
CA VAL A 23 -8.43 -7.63 20.33
C VAL A 23 -8.02 -6.72 21.51
N ALA A 24 -7.72 -5.48 21.22
CA ALA A 24 -7.18 -4.52 22.20
C ALA A 24 -8.27 -3.90 23.09
N VAL A 25 -9.18 -4.71 23.62
CA VAL A 25 -10.24 -4.26 24.54
C VAL A 25 -10.14 -4.96 25.88
N ARG A 26 -10.53 -4.26 26.94
CA ARG A 26 -10.51 -4.73 28.33
C ARG A 26 -11.86 -4.44 29.01
N VAL A 27 -12.16 -5.18 30.04
CA VAL A 27 -13.32 -4.92 30.90
C VAL A 27 -13.19 -3.53 31.53
N ASN A 28 -14.32 -2.84 31.66
CA ASN A 28 -14.41 -1.45 32.13
C ASN A 28 -13.77 -0.39 31.24
N GLN A 29 -13.50 -0.71 29.97
CA GLN A 29 -13.19 0.32 28.99
C GLN A 29 -14.42 0.93 28.36
N ASN A 30 -14.34 2.22 28.07
CA ASN A 30 -15.37 2.99 27.39
C ASN A 30 -15.13 2.95 25.89
N VAL A 31 -16.15 2.63 25.14
CA VAL A 31 -16.09 2.52 23.68
C VAL A 31 -17.09 3.42 22.99
N VAL A 32 -16.68 3.91 21.84
CA VAL A 32 -17.56 4.49 20.84
C VAL A 32 -17.73 3.46 19.74
N ILE A 33 -18.96 3.15 19.41
CA ILE A 33 -19.32 2.23 18.33
C ILE A 33 -20.01 3.06 17.26
N PHE A 34 -19.39 3.09 16.09
CA PHE A 34 -19.87 3.81 14.92
C PHE A 34 -20.37 2.83 13.86
N ASP A 35 -21.53 3.12 13.33
CA ASP A 35 -22.16 2.39 12.24
C ASP A 35 -22.02 3.19 10.94
N PRO A 36 -21.14 2.77 9.99
CA PRO A 36 -20.98 3.45 8.72
C PRO A 36 -22.24 3.42 7.84
N ALA A 37 -23.10 2.40 7.99
CA ALA A 37 -24.29 2.24 7.15
C ALA A 37 -25.40 3.24 7.50
N THR A 38 -25.53 3.58 8.79
CA THR A 38 -26.58 4.48 9.28
C THR A 38 -26.03 5.85 9.72
N GLY A 39 -24.72 5.97 9.87
CA GLY A 39 -24.08 7.16 10.46
C GLY A 39 -24.30 7.30 11.97
N LEU A 40 -24.92 6.30 12.62
CA LEU A 40 -25.23 6.35 14.05
C LEU A 40 -23.99 6.05 14.90
N THR A 41 -23.85 6.77 15.98
CA THR A 41 -22.78 6.59 16.96
C THR A 41 -23.37 6.35 18.34
N LEU A 42 -23.03 5.24 18.98
CA LEU A 42 -23.41 4.94 20.36
C LEU A 42 -22.17 4.70 21.23
N LYS A 43 -22.28 5.05 22.51
CA LYS A 43 -21.21 4.87 23.50
C LYS A 43 -21.59 3.76 24.46
N GLY A 44 -20.59 2.97 24.85
CA GLY A 44 -20.80 1.85 25.76
C GLY A 44 -19.64 1.58 26.70
N LEU A 45 -19.94 0.76 27.70
CA LEU A 45 -18.95 0.21 28.62
C LEU A 45 -18.79 -1.28 28.34
N ILE A 46 -17.56 -1.76 28.28
CA ILE A 46 -17.26 -3.18 28.08
C ILE A 46 -17.44 -3.93 29.39
N THR A 47 -18.31 -4.93 29.40
CA THR A 47 -18.57 -5.80 30.53
C THR A 47 -17.83 -7.13 30.45
N VAL A 48 -17.57 -7.63 29.24
CA VAL A 48 -16.79 -8.85 29.02
C VAL A 48 -15.79 -8.60 27.90
N ALA A 49 -14.51 -8.85 28.17
CA ALA A 49 -13.45 -8.78 27.18
C ALA A 49 -13.15 -10.16 26.59
N PRO A 50 -12.58 -10.22 25.36
CA PRO A 50 -12.09 -11.46 24.78
C PRO A 50 -11.06 -12.12 25.69
N ASN A 51 -11.03 -13.44 25.68
CA ASN A 51 -10.02 -14.17 26.44
C ASN A 51 -8.67 -14.11 25.70
N PRO A 52 -7.63 -13.49 26.26
CA PRO A 52 -6.30 -13.44 25.65
C PRO A 52 -5.78 -14.86 25.38
N GLY A 53 -5.28 -15.09 24.18
CA GLY A 53 -4.73 -16.37 23.76
C GLY A 53 -5.76 -17.38 23.22
N ASN A 54 -7.05 -17.04 23.17
CA ASN A 54 -8.05 -17.87 22.51
C ASN A 54 -8.48 -17.22 21.16
N ALA A 55 -7.83 -17.61 20.08
CA ALA A 55 -8.16 -17.14 18.74
C ALA A 55 -9.60 -17.47 18.29
N ALA A 56 -10.29 -18.37 18.99
CA ALA A 56 -11.66 -18.75 18.68
C ALA A 56 -12.72 -17.86 19.36
N ASN A 57 -12.34 -17.02 20.32
CA ASN A 57 -13.26 -16.15 21.04
C ASN A 57 -12.74 -14.71 21.07
N LEU A 58 -13.00 -14.00 19.98
CA LEU A 58 -12.63 -12.59 19.77
C LEU A 58 -13.79 -11.65 20.16
N ASP A 59 -14.88 -12.18 20.67
CA ASP A 59 -16.08 -11.43 20.99
C ASP A 59 -15.91 -10.64 22.29
N PHE A 60 -16.41 -9.43 22.34
CA PHE A 60 -16.57 -8.66 23.55
C PHE A 60 -18.03 -8.30 23.79
N THR A 61 -18.40 -8.09 25.04
CA THR A 61 -19.75 -7.67 25.42
C THR A 61 -19.72 -6.25 25.96
N ALA A 62 -20.68 -5.44 25.55
CA ALA A 62 -20.82 -4.08 26.05
C ALA A 62 -22.27 -3.73 26.38
N VAL A 63 -22.44 -2.76 27.29
CA VAL A 63 -23.70 -2.11 27.63
C VAL A 63 -23.70 -0.66 27.18
N CYS A 64 -24.86 -0.15 26.73
CA CYS A 64 -24.97 1.20 26.22
C CYS A 64 -25.19 2.22 27.33
N TYR A 65 -24.56 3.41 27.24
CA TYR A 65 -24.76 4.49 28.19
C TYR A 65 -26.05 5.30 27.97
N THR A 66 -26.51 5.41 26.73
CA THR A 66 -27.56 6.36 26.34
C THR A 66 -28.88 5.70 25.98
N SER A 67 -28.90 4.40 25.76
CA SER A 67 -30.10 3.62 25.44
C SER A 67 -30.11 2.28 26.18
N ALA A 68 -31.23 1.56 26.15
CA ALA A 68 -31.33 0.28 26.81
C ALA A 68 -30.33 -0.76 26.25
N ASP A 69 -30.02 -0.65 24.98
CA ASP A 69 -29.11 -1.56 24.28
C ASP A 69 -28.56 -0.92 23.00
N PHE A 70 -27.88 -1.72 22.18
CA PHE A 70 -27.35 -1.31 20.87
C PHE A 70 -28.24 -1.73 19.69
N ALA A 71 -29.52 -2.00 19.90
CA ALA A 71 -30.40 -2.48 18.82
C ALA A 71 -30.46 -1.55 17.60
N ALA A 72 -30.29 -0.24 17.81
CA ALA A 72 -30.35 0.76 16.75
C ALA A 72 -29.18 0.69 15.74
N LEU A 73 -28.05 0.04 16.09
CA LEU A 73 -26.94 -0.16 15.16
C LEU A 73 -27.25 -1.30 14.19
N SER A 74 -26.69 -1.23 12.99
CA SER A 74 -26.71 -2.33 12.01
C SER A 74 -25.88 -3.55 12.48
N ASN A 75 -25.96 -4.66 11.76
CA ASN A 75 -25.27 -5.89 12.15
C ASN A 75 -23.89 -6.08 11.45
N ALA A 76 -23.47 -5.16 10.59
CA ALA A 76 -22.28 -5.32 9.78
C ALA A 76 -21.34 -4.11 9.87
N ASP A 77 -20.05 -4.38 9.74
CA ASP A 77 -18.97 -3.40 9.55
C ASP A 77 -18.87 -2.26 10.57
N LEU A 78 -19.33 -2.53 11.80
CA LEU A 78 -19.23 -1.59 12.89
C LEU A 78 -17.76 -1.28 13.23
N LYS A 79 -17.48 -0.01 13.45
CA LYS A 79 -16.16 0.47 13.90
C LYS A 79 -16.21 0.77 15.38
N VAL A 80 -15.21 0.28 16.11
CA VAL A 80 -15.12 0.41 17.56
C VAL A 80 -13.84 1.16 17.92
N PHE A 81 -13.98 2.18 18.74
CA PHE A 81 -12.87 2.97 19.26
C PHE A 81 -12.94 3.06 20.78
N VAL A 82 -11.84 2.70 21.46
CA VAL A 82 -11.70 2.83 22.92
C VAL A 82 -11.23 4.23 23.25
N TYR A 83 -12.01 4.99 24.04
CA TYR A 83 -11.67 6.37 24.38
C TYR A 83 -11.33 6.59 25.87
N GLY A 84 -11.51 5.58 26.69
CA GLY A 84 -11.23 5.70 28.12
C GLY A 84 -11.56 4.45 28.90
N SER A 85 -11.60 4.57 30.21
CA SER A 85 -12.02 3.52 31.13
C SER A 85 -12.79 4.12 32.31
N ASP A 86 -13.75 3.38 32.85
CA ASP A 86 -14.59 3.81 33.97
C ASP A 86 -14.69 2.68 35.00
N PHE A 87 -14.26 3.01 36.21
CA PHE A 87 -14.24 2.07 37.34
C PHE A 87 -15.03 2.62 38.50
N ALA A 88 -15.73 1.75 39.20
CA ALA A 88 -16.42 2.12 40.44
C ALA A 88 -15.40 2.48 41.54
N LYS A 89 -15.83 3.35 42.44
CA LYS A 89 -15.02 3.74 43.58
C LYS A 89 -14.67 2.53 44.46
N GLY A 90 -13.37 2.36 44.76
CA GLY A 90 -12.90 1.29 45.63
C GLY A 90 -12.61 -0.04 44.91
N THR A 91 -12.67 -0.07 43.58
CA THR A 91 -12.27 -1.22 42.77
C THR A 91 -10.76 -1.27 42.61
N LEU A 92 -10.23 -2.47 42.37
CA LEU A 92 -8.84 -2.67 41.98
C LEU A 92 -8.61 -2.11 40.57
N GLY A 93 -7.33 -1.93 40.18
CA GLY A 93 -6.99 -1.46 38.83
C GLY A 93 -7.40 -2.41 37.72
N MET A 94 -7.18 -1.98 36.48
CA MET A 94 -7.48 -2.77 35.30
C MET A 94 -6.73 -4.10 35.30
N GLU A 95 -7.44 -5.19 35.05
CA GLU A 95 -6.86 -6.51 34.89
C GLU A 95 -6.45 -6.77 33.42
N GLY A 96 -5.34 -7.46 33.27
CA GLY A 96 -4.75 -7.80 31.97
C GLY A 96 -3.96 -6.65 31.34
N SER A 97 -3.10 -7.02 30.41
CA SER A 97 -2.33 -6.10 29.58
C SER A 97 -2.60 -6.38 28.11
N VAL A 98 -2.45 -5.37 27.25
CA VAL A 98 -2.41 -5.57 25.81
C VAL A 98 -0.98 -5.96 25.44
N THR A 99 -0.83 -7.12 24.81
CA THR A 99 0.48 -7.54 24.29
C THR A 99 0.63 -6.94 22.89
N PRO A 100 1.65 -6.08 22.66
CA PRO A 100 1.88 -5.57 21.31
C PRO A 100 2.25 -6.71 20.39
N SER A 101 1.56 -6.81 19.25
CA SER A 101 1.88 -7.75 18.20
C SER A 101 2.83 -7.10 17.18
N PHE A 102 3.75 -7.90 16.66
CA PHE A 102 4.66 -7.48 15.60
C PHE A 102 4.27 -8.19 14.31
N THR A 103 4.19 -7.43 13.23
CA THR A 103 4.07 -8.00 11.87
C THR A 103 5.48 -8.19 11.33
N GLN A 104 5.81 -9.41 10.94
CA GLN A 104 7.09 -9.76 10.35
C GLN A 104 6.90 -10.08 8.88
N PHE A 105 7.69 -9.45 8.04
CA PHE A 105 7.79 -9.77 6.63
C PHE A 105 9.11 -10.48 6.36
N SER A 106 9.07 -11.46 5.48
CA SER A 106 10.27 -12.22 5.09
C SER A 106 10.36 -12.31 3.58
N ASN A 107 11.59 -12.24 3.07
CA ASN A 107 11.88 -12.45 1.66
C ASN A 107 12.98 -13.50 1.52
N LYS A 108 13.12 -14.09 0.35
CA LYS A 108 14.16 -15.07 0.04
C LYS A 108 15.23 -14.47 -0.85
N PRO A 109 16.50 -14.80 -0.63
CA PRO A 109 17.58 -14.39 -1.53
C PRO A 109 17.45 -15.11 -2.87
N THR A 110 17.83 -14.43 -3.94
CA THR A 110 17.97 -15.02 -5.28
C THR A 110 19.44 -15.09 -5.68
N ILE A 111 19.77 -16.04 -6.55
CA ILE A 111 21.11 -16.17 -7.12
C ILE A 111 20.99 -15.93 -8.62
N ILE A 112 21.57 -14.83 -9.09
CA ILE A 112 21.61 -14.46 -10.49
C ILE A 112 22.95 -14.91 -11.06
N LYS A 113 22.94 -15.55 -12.23
CA LYS A 113 24.15 -16.00 -12.93
C LYS A 113 24.03 -15.64 -14.39
N ASP A 114 25.10 -15.14 -14.95
CA ASP A 114 25.29 -15.04 -16.39
C ASP A 114 26.65 -15.65 -16.76
N LYS A 115 26.82 -16.04 -18.00
CA LYS A 115 28.04 -16.69 -18.48
C LYS A 115 28.31 -16.32 -19.93
N TYR A 116 29.51 -15.89 -20.18
CA TYR A 116 30.07 -15.85 -21.52
C TYR A 116 31.07 -16.99 -21.70
N LEU A 117 30.91 -17.78 -22.76
CA LEU A 117 31.79 -18.90 -23.09
C LEU A 117 32.40 -18.73 -24.48
N VAL A 118 33.69 -18.78 -24.55
CA VAL A 118 34.43 -18.80 -25.81
C VAL A 118 35.02 -20.16 -26.03
N ASN A 119 34.71 -20.79 -27.16
CA ASN A 119 35.29 -22.10 -27.52
C ASN A 119 36.70 -21.89 -28.08
N GLY A 120 37.59 -22.87 -27.84
CA GLY A 120 38.97 -22.82 -28.33
C GLY A 120 39.06 -22.75 -29.87
N SER A 121 38.11 -23.35 -30.59
CA SER A 121 38.03 -23.28 -32.05
C SER A 121 37.72 -21.87 -32.55
N ASP A 122 36.82 -21.15 -31.84
CA ASP A 122 36.47 -19.79 -32.20
C ASP A 122 37.62 -18.83 -31.93
N THR A 123 38.31 -19.03 -30.81
CA THR A 123 39.52 -18.28 -30.47
C THR A 123 40.61 -18.38 -31.52
N ALA A 124 40.75 -19.54 -32.15
CA ALA A 124 41.74 -19.76 -33.19
C ALA A 124 41.41 -19.11 -34.55
N GLN A 125 40.09 -18.80 -34.79
CA GLN A 125 39.62 -18.27 -36.07
C GLN A 125 39.39 -16.74 -36.05
N ILE A 126 39.26 -16.16 -34.86
CA ILE A 126 39.01 -14.70 -34.72
C ILE A 126 40.29 -13.93 -34.99
N GLY A 127 40.19 -12.93 -35.87
CA GLY A 127 41.29 -12.01 -36.12
C GLY A 127 41.60 -11.17 -34.87
N TRP A 128 42.83 -11.21 -34.45
CA TRP A 128 43.30 -10.55 -33.24
C TRP A 128 43.50 -9.06 -33.51
N VAL A 129 42.54 -8.24 -33.08
CA VAL A 129 42.70 -6.79 -33.01
C VAL A 129 42.88 -6.43 -31.55
N GLU A 130 44.09 -6.03 -31.22
CA GLU A 130 44.44 -5.52 -29.91
C GLU A 130 44.02 -4.06 -29.81
N VAL A 131 43.29 -3.70 -28.76
CA VAL A 131 42.85 -2.36 -28.48
C VAL A 131 43.33 -1.98 -27.08
N ALA A 132 43.97 -0.84 -26.96
CA ALA A 132 44.28 -0.24 -25.66
C ALA A 132 43.24 0.83 -25.37
N THR A 133 42.62 0.76 -24.18
CA THR A 133 41.74 1.83 -23.69
C THR A 133 42.55 2.97 -23.07
N GLU A 134 41.94 4.17 -22.95
CA GLU A 134 42.58 5.33 -22.30
C GLU A 134 43.05 5.04 -20.87
N ASP A 135 42.37 4.10 -20.17
CA ASP A 135 42.76 3.64 -18.83
C ASP A 135 43.93 2.68 -18.78
N GLY A 136 44.62 2.43 -19.91
CA GLY A 136 45.80 1.58 -20.01
C GLY A 136 45.50 0.08 -20.02
N THR A 137 44.22 -0.33 -20.06
CA THR A 137 43.83 -1.74 -20.20
C THR A 137 43.95 -2.14 -21.67
N SER A 138 44.75 -3.14 -21.99
CA SER A 138 44.86 -3.71 -23.34
C SER A 138 44.17 -5.07 -23.40
N GLY A 139 43.48 -5.34 -24.49
CA GLY A 139 42.83 -6.60 -24.74
C GLY A 139 42.27 -6.73 -26.15
N PHE A 140 41.74 -7.86 -26.49
CA PHE A 140 41.14 -8.09 -27.79
C PHE A 140 39.73 -7.49 -27.86
N LEU A 141 39.45 -6.70 -28.87
CA LEU A 141 38.24 -5.90 -29.03
C LEU A 141 36.96 -6.72 -28.83
N TRP A 142 36.86 -7.89 -29.46
CA TRP A 142 35.71 -8.74 -29.37
C TRP A 142 35.48 -9.31 -27.95
N TYR A 143 36.54 -9.66 -27.24
CA TYR A 143 36.47 -10.15 -25.86
C TYR A 143 36.02 -9.05 -24.91
N MET A 144 36.64 -7.88 -25.00
CA MET A 144 36.30 -6.72 -24.19
C MET A 144 34.86 -6.29 -24.39
N LYS A 145 34.38 -6.29 -25.65
CA LYS A 145 32.98 -6.01 -25.96
C LYS A 145 32.06 -7.05 -25.34
N ALA A 146 32.35 -8.33 -25.49
CA ALA A 146 31.52 -9.41 -24.96
C ALA A 146 31.49 -9.43 -23.42
N GLU A 147 32.62 -9.13 -22.77
CA GLU A 147 32.70 -8.95 -21.33
C GLU A 147 31.83 -7.80 -20.84
N SER A 148 31.93 -6.64 -21.49
CA SER A 148 31.13 -5.45 -21.17
C SER A 148 29.63 -5.71 -21.36
N GLU A 149 29.23 -6.33 -22.47
CA GLU A 149 27.83 -6.69 -22.73
C GLU A 149 27.28 -7.69 -21.70
N THR A 150 28.08 -8.66 -21.29
CA THR A 150 27.68 -9.65 -20.27
C THR A 150 27.51 -9.00 -18.91
N ARG A 151 28.40 -8.03 -18.56
CA ARG A 151 28.30 -7.28 -17.31
C ARG A 151 27.04 -6.41 -17.28
N LEU A 152 26.77 -5.66 -18.36
CA LEU A 152 25.56 -4.84 -18.46
C LEU A 152 24.30 -5.69 -18.36
N ARG A 153 24.24 -6.83 -19.06
CA ARG A 153 23.10 -7.74 -18.97
C ARG A 153 22.91 -8.32 -17.56
N TYR A 154 24.01 -8.61 -16.84
CA TYR A 154 23.94 -9.04 -15.46
C TYR A 154 23.39 -7.93 -14.53
N GLU A 155 23.80 -6.68 -14.74
CA GLU A 155 23.30 -5.51 -14.02
C GLU A 155 21.80 -5.30 -14.31
N ASP A 156 21.37 -5.41 -15.57
CA ASP A 156 19.96 -5.37 -15.95
C ASP A 156 19.14 -6.47 -15.26
N TYR A 157 19.66 -7.69 -15.20
CA TYR A 157 18.98 -8.79 -14.49
C TYR A 157 18.85 -8.51 -12.99
N LEU A 158 19.86 -7.90 -12.39
CA LEU A 158 19.84 -7.52 -10.98
C LEU A 158 18.77 -6.45 -10.72
N GLU A 159 18.76 -5.37 -11.52
CA GLU A 159 17.75 -4.31 -11.41
C GLU A 159 16.33 -4.84 -11.64
N MET A 160 16.12 -5.57 -12.73
CA MET A 160 14.79 -6.10 -13.05
C MET A 160 14.31 -7.10 -11.99
N SER A 161 15.20 -7.88 -11.39
CA SER A 161 14.83 -8.78 -10.29
C SER A 161 14.43 -8.04 -9.01
N MET A 162 15.00 -6.86 -8.77
CA MET A 162 14.59 -6.02 -7.62
C MET A 162 13.24 -5.35 -7.85
N VAL A 163 12.89 -5.05 -9.10
CA VAL A 163 11.64 -4.36 -9.46
C VAL A 163 10.50 -5.36 -9.66
N GLU A 164 10.72 -6.35 -10.58
CA GLU A 164 9.68 -7.28 -11.06
C GLU A 164 9.74 -8.66 -10.40
N GLY A 165 10.69 -8.88 -9.49
CA GLY A 165 10.86 -10.19 -8.86
C GLY A 165 9.61 -10.64 -8.12
N GLU A 166 9.30 -11.92 -8.24
CA GLU A 166 8.16 -12.53 -7.54
C GLU A 166 8.59 -13.77 -6.76
N LEU A 167 8.10 -13.89 -5.54
CA LEU A 167 8.34 -15.06 -4.70
C LEU A 167 7.33 -16.14 -5.06
N ALA A 168 7.81 -17.34 -5.36
CA ALA A 168 6.94 -18.45 -5.70
C ALA A 168 5.95 -18.77 -4.58
N ALA A 169 4.66 -18.66 -4.86
CA ALA A 169 3.59 -19.02 -3.94
C ALA A 169 3.58 -20.53 -3.67
N ALA A 170 3.13 -20.92 -2.49
CA ALA A 170 2.96 -22.33 -2.15
C ALA A 170 1.98 -23.01 -3.13
N GLY A 171 2.42 -24.10 -3.74
CA GLY A 171 1.63 -24.83 -4.75
C GLY A 171 1.72 -24.27 -6.17
N SER A 172 2.50 -23.20 -6.41
CA SER A 172 2.77 -22.71 -7.77
C SER A 172 3.61 -23.71 -8.58
N GLY A 173 3.58 -23.58 -9.90
CA GLY A 173 4.41 -24.41 -10.79
C GLY A 173 5.90 -24.27 -10.48
N VAL A 174 6.37 -23.09 -10.14
CA VAL A 174 7.76 -22.84 -9.75
C VAL A 174 8.09 -23.53 -8.43
N ALA A 175 7.22 -23.45 -7.42
CA ALA A 175 7.42 -24.13 -6.13
C ALA A 175 7.45 -25.65 -6.29
N GLY A 176 6.60 -26.22 -7.17
CA GLY A 176 6.60 -27.65 -7.48
C GLY A 176 7.83 -28.10 -8.31
N PHE A 177 8.39 -27.19 -9.12
CA PHE A 177 9.54 -27.47 -9.98
C PHE A 177 10.89 -27.22 -9.28
N ALA A 178 10.89 -26.57 -8.13
CA ALA A 178 12.08 -26.15 -7.39
C ALA A 178 12.92 -27.30 -6.78
N GLY A 179 12.71 -28.53 -7.21
CA GLY A 179 13.33 -29.75 -6.66
C GLY A 179 14.83 -29.93 -6.88
N GLY A 180 15.64 -28.86 -6.93
CA GLY A 180 17.06 -29.02 -6.83
C GLY A 180 17.98 -27.98 -7.46
N THR A 181 17.62 -27.31 -8.55
CA THR A 181 18.50 -26.36 -9.24
C THR A 181 17.90 -24.98 -9.44
N ASN A 182 16.59 -24.85 -9.33
CA ASN A 182 15.87 -23.60 -9.56
C ASN A 182 15.60 -22.87 -8.25
N GLY A 183 15.77 -21.57 -8.27
CA GLY A 183 15.41 -20.72 -7.16
C GLY A 183 13.88 -20.61 -7.00
N THR A 184 13.44 -20.21 -5.82
CA THR A 184 12.02 -19.92 -5.52
C THR A 184 11.64 -18.47 -5.81
N GLY A 185 12.52 -17.71 -6.43
CA GLY A 185 12.35 -16.28 -6.65
C GLY A 185 12.62 -15.43 -5.40
N THR A 186 12.51 -14.13 -5.57
CA THR A 186 12.60 -13.13 -4.51
C THR A 186 11.50 -12.10 -4.75
N GLN A 187 10.92 -11.59 -3.69
CA GLN A 187 9.88 -10.57 -3.79
C GLN A 187 10.53 -9.23 -4.15
N GLY A 188 10.17 -8.71 -5.30
CA GLY A 188 10.56 -7.40 -5.78
C GLY A 188 9.64 -6.29 -5.30
N MET A 189 9.89 -5.08 -5.80
CA MET A 189 9.16 -3.88 -5.39
C MET A 189 7.67 -3.97 -5.74
N PHE A 190 7.32 -4.34 -6.98
CA PHE A 190 5.92 -4.38 -7.41
C PHE A 190 5.12 -5.46 -6.68
N ALA A 191 5.67 -6.65 -6.50
CA ALA A 191 5.02 -7.70 -5.72
C ALA A 191 4.81 -7.30 -4.25
N ALA A 192 5.75 -6.56 -3.66
CA ALA A 192 5.61 -6.02 -2.31
C ALA A 192 4.55 -4.91 -2.21
N LEU A 193 4.44 -4.06 -3.24
CA LEU A 193 3.40 -3.04 -3.32
C LEU A 193 2.01 -3.67 -3.51
N GLU A 194 1.90 -4.71 -4.33
CA GLU A 194 0.63 -5.42 -4.54
C GLU A 194 0.15 -6.13 -3.26
N GLU A 195 1.08 -6.72 -2.50
CA GLU A 195 0.75 -7.42 -1.26
C GLU A 195 0.41 -6.47 -0.09
N ARG A 196 1.11 -5.33 0.04
CA ARG A 196 1.12 -4.49 1.25
C ARG A 196 0.83 -3.03 1.02
N GLY A 197 0.88 -2.57 -0.23
CA GLY A 197 0.63 -1.18 -0.61
C GLY A 197 -0.84 -0.90 -0.89
N ASN A 198 -1.13 0.33 -1.21
CA ASN A 198 -2.44 0.75 -1.70
C ASN A 198 -2.49 0.56 -3.21
N VAL A 199 -3.23 -0.44 -3.66
CA VAL A 199 -3.46 -0.68 -5.09
C VAL A 199 -4.78 -0.03 -5.49
N TYR A 200 -4.72 0.92 -6.40
CA TYR A 200 -5.89 1.61 -6.93
C TYR A 200 -5.91 1.51 -8.46
N ALA A 201 -6.93 0.87 -9.00
CA ALA A 201 -7.07 0.61 -10.43
C ALA A 201 -8.07 1.55 -11.12
N GLY A 202 -8.48 2.63 -10.48
CA GLY A 202 -9.59 3.46 -10.90
C GLY A 202 -9.24 4.81 -11.51
N PHE A 203 -7.95 5.12 -11.74
CA PHE A 203 -7.59 6.40 -12.36
C PHE A 203 -7.99 6.44 -13.83
N SER A 204 -8.97 7.27 -14.17
CA SER A 204 -9.56 7.34 -15.51
C SER A 204 -8.87 8.34 -16.45
N GLY A 205 -7.93 9.11 -15.96
CA GLY A 205 -7.12 10.03 -16.75
C GLY A 205 -7.92 10.97 -17.65
N ALA A 206 -7.45 11.15 -18.88
CA ALA A 206 -8.06 12.03 -19.88
C ALA A 206 -9.41 11.53 -20.43
N ALA A 207 -9.74 10.24 -20.27
CA ALA A 207 -11.02 9.69 -20.73
C ALA A 207 -12.22 10.35 -20.04
N ASN A 208 -12.01 10.97 -18.89
CA ASN A 208 -13.03 11.69 -18.14
C ASN A 208 -12.45 12.97 -17.54
N PRO A 209 -12.01 13.94 -18.37
CA PRO A 209 -11.37 15.16 -17.89
C PRO A 209 -12.34 15.95 -17.01
N GLY A 210 -11.85 16.50 -15.93
CA GLY A 210 -12.63 17.27 -14.98
C GLY A 210 -12.94 16.52 -13.69
N ALA A 211 -14.18 16.56 -13.23
CA ALA A 211 -14.56 16.05 -11.91
C ALA A 211 -14.29 14.55 -11.71
N GLY A 212 -14.30 13.73 -12.77
CA GLY A 212 -14.05 12.30 -12.68
C GLY A 212 -12.60 11.98 -12.32
N ALA A 213 -11.65 12.43 -13.11
CA ALA A 213 -10.23 12.16 -12.88
C ALA A 213 -9.73 12.77 -11.57
N LEU A 214 -10.20 13.95 -11.22
CA LEU A 214 -9.87 14.58 -9.95
C LEU A 214 -10.48 13.82 -8.75
N GLY A 215 -11.70 13.30 -8.91
CA GLY A 215 -12.34 12.48 -7.90
C GLY A 215 -11.61 11.16 -7.67
N ASP A 216 -11.07 10.54 -8.72
CA ASP A 216 -10.24 9.34 -8.62
C ASP A 216 -8.95 9.63 -7.87
N PHE A 217 -8.32 10.77 -8.17
CA PHE A 217 -7.13 11.20 -7.46
C PHE A 217 -7.41 11.50 -5.96
N ASP A 218 -8.54 12.14 -5.65
CA ASP A 218 -8.97 12.36 -4.27
C ASP A 218 -9.19 11.06 -3.48
N GLN A 219 -9.60 9.98 -4.16
CA GLN A 219 -9.67 8.65 -3.53
C GLN A 219 -8.29 8.11 -3.19
N ILE A 220 -7.27 8.35 -4.03
CA ILE A 220 -5.88 7.99 -3.73
C ILE A 220 -5.41 8.73 -2.47
N LEU A 221 -5.67 10.04 -2.37
CA LEU A 221 -5.35 10.84 -1.19
C LEU A 221 -6.04 10.31 0.07
N SER A 222 -7.31 9.94 -0.04
CA SER A 222 -8.06 9.33 1.07
C SER A 222 -7.43 8.01 1.55
N GLN A 223 -6.87 7.21 0.66
CA GLN A 223 -6.14 6.00 1.05
C GLN A 223 -4.80 6.33 1.74
N LEU A 224 -4.09 7.36 1.27
CA LEU A 224 -2.87 7.83 1.93
C LEU A 224 -3.15 8.35 3.35
N ASP A 225 -4.26 9.07 3.55
CA ASP A 225 -4.71 9.52 4.87
C ASP A 225 -4.92 8.34 5.84
N LEU A 226 -5.50 7.25 5.35
CA LEU A 226 -5.72 6.04 6.16
C LEU A 226 -4.41 5.35 6.57
N GLN A 227 -3.33 5.53 5.80
CA GLN A 227 -2.04 4.88 6.02
C GLN A 227 -1.02 5.74 6.77
N GLY A 228 -1.38 6.96 7.15
CA GLY A 228 -0.52 7.80 7.99
C GLY A 228 -0.14 9.17 7.40
N ALA A 229 -0.79 9.59 6.31
CA ALA A 229 -0.73 10.95 5.76
C ALA A 229 0.71 11.48 5.54
N ILE A 230 1.53 10.76 4.79
CA ILE A 230 2.86 11.26 4.38
C ILE A 230 2.64 12.33 3.32
N GLU A 231 2.98 13.57 3.65
CA GLU A 231 2.62 14.75 2.84
C GLU A 231 3.53 14.94 1.61
N GLU A 232 4.78 14.52 1.69
CA GLU A 232 5.74 14.62 0.58
C GLU A 232 5.80 13.29 -0.17
N ASN A 233 5.42 13.29 -1.44
CA ASN A 233 5.37 12.10 -2.27
C ASN A 233 6.09 12.31 -3.59
N MET A 234 6.72 11.25 -4.10
CA MET A 234 7.29 11.22 -5.45
C MET A 234 6.38 10.37 -6.34
N LEU A 235 5.93 10.96 -7.43
CA LEU A 235 5.02 10.33 -8.38
C LEU A 235 5.82 9.84 -9.60
N PHE A 236 5.81 8.53 -9.84
CA PHE A 236 6.41 7.93 -11.02
C PHE A 236 5.31 7.55 -12.01
N LEU A 237 5.34 8.16 -13.17
CA LEU A 237 4.35 7.96 -14.22
C LEU A 237 5.02 7.52 -15.52
N ASP A 238 4.31 6.70 -16.29
CA ASP A 238 4.62 6.49 -17.70
C ASP A 238 4.21 7.74 -18.52
N ARG A 239 4.71 7.84 -19.73
CA ARG A 239 4.43 9.03 -20.58
C ARG A 239 2.94 9.22 -20.88
N ALA A 240 2.19 8.14 -21.06
CA ALA A 240 0.77 8.25 -21.38
C ALA A 240 -0.01 8.79 -20.17
N THR A 241 0.22 8.23 -19.00
CA THR A 241 -0.42 8.68 -17.75
C THR A 241 0.03 10.10 -17.36
N ALA A 242 1.28 10.48 -17.65
CA ALA A 242 1.73 11.86 -17.42
C ALA A 242 0.99 12.87 -18.29
N LEU A 243 0.74 12.55 -19.57
CA LEU A 243 -0.06 13.40 -20.46
C LEU A 243 -1.53 13.46 -20.01
N ASP A 244 -2.11 12.35 -19.58
CA ASP A 244 -3.46 12.31 -19.02
C ASP A 244 -3.55 13.17 -17.75
N PHE A 245 -2.48 13.22 -16.97
CA PHE A 245 -2.37 14.04 -15.78
C PHE A 245 -2.30 15.53 -16.12
N ASP A 246 -1.49 15.90 -17.13
CA ASP A 246 -1.41 17.26 -17.64
C ASP A 246 -2.77 17.72 -18.17
N ASP A 247 -3.49 16.87 -18.91
CA ASP A 247 -4.84 17.16 -19.43
C ASP A 247 -5.86 17.32 -18.29
N MET A 248 -5.75 16.51 -17.23
CA MET A 248 -6.60 16.65 -16.04
C MET A 248 -6.40 18.01 -15.38
N ILE A 249 -5.17 18.44 -15.19
CA ILE A 249 -4.87 19.75 -14.57
C ILE A 249 -5.30 20.89 -15.48
N ALA A 250 -5.04 20.79 -16.79
CA ALA A 250 -5.47 21.77 -17.77
C ALA A 250 -7.01 21.91 -17.80
N ALA A 251 -7.75 20.80 -17.69
CA ALA A 251 -9.20 20.80 -17.62
C ALA A 251 -9.75 21.55 -16.38
N GLN A 252 -9.03 21.46 -15.25
CA GLN A 252 -9.37 22.23 -14.04
C GLN A 252 -9.11 23.73 -14.24
N ALA A 253 -8.03 24.10 -14.91
CA ALA A 253 -7.69 25.50 -15.19
C ALA A 253 -8.60 26.11 -16.28
N GLY A 254 -9.07 25.31 -17.26
CA GLY A 254 -9.91 25.74 -18.36
C GLY A 254 -11.40 25.93 -18.06
N GLY A 255 -11.85 25.61 -16.88
CA GLY A 255 -13.20 25.87 -16.37
C GLY A 255 -14.32 25.49 -17.33
N GLY A 256 -14.82 24.27 -17.26
CA GLY A 256 -16.04 23.90 -17.95
C GLY A 256 -17.19 24.84 -17.61
N TYR A 257 -17.82 25.39 -18.63
CA TYR A 257 -19.15 26.00 -18.69
C TYR A 257 -19.40 27.38 -18.06
N ASN A 258 -18.55 27.95 -17.23
CA ASN A 258 -18.61 29.35 -16.85
C ASN A 258 -17.23 29.85 -16.42
N ASN A 259 -16.65 30.62 -17.25
CA ASN A 259 -15.34 31.26 -17.28
C ASN A 259 -15.01 32.17 -16.05
N THR A 260 -15.39 31.84 -14.84
CA THR A 260 -15.17 32.77 -13.73
C THR A 260 -14.66 32.15 -12.42
N SER A 261 -14.45 30.87 -12.29
CA SER A 261 -14.22 30.33 -10.94
C SER A 261 -13.03 29.39 -10.76
N ALA A 262 -12.46 28.81 -11.79
CA ALA A 262 -11.41 27.81 -11.64
C ALA A 262 -10.03 28.43 -11.33
N ALA A 263 -9.76 29.63 -11.81
CA ALA A 263 -8.53 30.35 -11.51
C ALA A 263 -8.41 30.81 -10.03
N SER A 264 -9.51 30.73 -9.29
CA SER A 264 -9.59 31.20 -7.88
C SER A 264 -9.05 30.20 -6.87
N TYR A 265 -8.81 28.94 -7.23
CA TYR A 265 -8.37 27.92 -6.27
C TYR A 265 -6.85 27.76 -6.15
N GLY A 266 -6.06 28.67 -6.73
CA GLY A 266 -4.65 28.81 -6.40
C GLY A 266 -3.79 27.57 -6.64
N LEU A 267 -4.21 26.64 -7.54
CA LEU A 267 -3.39 25.48 -7.85
C LEU A 267 -2.09 25.90 -8.57
N PHE A 268 -2.19 26.86 -9.47
CA PHE A 268 -1.06 27.59 -10.05
C PHE A 268 -1.58 28.92 -10.57
N ASP A 269 -0.85 29.99 -10.36
CA ASP A 269 -1.12 31.33 -10.93
C ASP A 269 -0.80 31.36 -12.46
N ASN A 270 -0.88 30.19 -13.11
CA ASN A 270 -0.48 30.00 -14.50
C ASN A 270 -1.69 29.77 -15.39
N GLU A 271 -1.70 30.43 -16.52
CA GLU A 271 -2.69 30.19 -17.57
C GLU A 271 -2.57 28.76 -18.10
N SER A 272 -3.71 28.15 -18.50
CA SER A 272 -3.77 26.78 -19.00
C SER A 272 -2.80 26.50 -20.16
N GLU A 273 -2.52 27.50 -21.01
CA GLU A 273 -1.53 27.39 -22.09
C GLU A 273 -0.10 27.22 -21.56
N MET A 274 0.21 27.80 -20.41
CA MET A 274 1.55 27.70 -19.82
C MET A 274 1.77 26.32 -19.19
N ALA A 275 0.73 25.74 -18.60
CA ALA A 275 0.75 24.38 -18.06
C ALA A 275 0.99 23.33 -19.15
N LEU A 276 0.31 23.47 -20.29
CA LEU A 276 0.48 22.56 -21.44
C LEU A 276 1.84 22.70 -22.16
N ASN A 277 2.42 23.89 -22.14
CA ASN A 277 3.66 24.15 -22.90
C ASN A 277 4.94 23.86 -22.11
N PHE A 278 4.92 23.91 -20.78
CA PHE A 278 6.12 23.77 -19.96
C PHE A 278 6.20 22.47 -19.13
N GLY A 279 5.09 21.73 -19.04
CA GLY A 279 4.97 20.56 -18.16
C GLY A 279 5.04 20.92 -16.68
N PHE A 280 4.75 19.95 -15.83
CA PHE A 280 4.87 20.12 -14.37
C PHE A 280 6.08 19.40 -13.84
N SER A 281 6.76 20.02 -12.89
CA SER A 281 7.76 19.35 -12.05
C SER A 281 7.17 18.90 -10.70
N GLY A 282 5.99 19.37 -10.34
CA GLY A 282 5.28 19.02 -9.12
C GLY A 282 3.96 19.76 -9.01
N PHE A 283 3.08 19.26 -8.17
CA PHE A 283 1.81 19.92 -7.85
C PHE A 283 1.43 19.65 -6.41
N ARG A 284 0.54 20.47 -5.89
CA ARG A 284 0.02 20.36 -4.53
C ARG A 284 -1.49 20.19 -4.54
N ARG A 285 -1.98 19.23 -3.74
CA ARG A 285 -3.41 19.09 -3.51
C ARG A 285 -3.70 18.87 -2.03
N GLY A 286 -4.45 19.80 -1.43
CA GLY A 286 -4.65 19.82 0.01
C GLY A 286 -3.36 20.04 0.76
N SER A 287 -2.99 19.12 1.64
CA SER A 287 -1.70 19.09 2.35
C SER A 287 -0.62 18.30 1.65
N TYR A 288 -0.94 17.62 0.54
CA TYR A 288 -0.04 16.71 -0.17
C TYR A 288 0.74 17.42 -1.28
N ASP A 289 2.04 17.18 -1.31
CA ASP A 289 2.96 17.62 -2.36
C ASP A 289 3.44 16.40 -3.16
N PHE A 290 3.40 16.51 -4.52
CA PHE A 290 3.76 15.46 -5.47
C PHE A 290 4.75 15.97 -6.51
#